data_2aac3dc1b7a57174768a00812e855b05
#
_entry.id   2aac3dc1b7a57174768a00812e855b05
#
_cell.length_a   1.000
_cell.length_b   1.000
_cell.length_c   1.000
_cell.angle_alpha   90.00
_cell.angle_beta   90.00
_cell.angle_gamma   90.00
#
_symmetry.space_group_name_H-M   'P 1'
#
loop_
_entity.id
_entity.type
_entity.pdbx_description
1 polymer ?
#
loop_
_entity_poly.entity_id
_entity_poly.type
_entity_poly.pdbx_seq_one_letter_code
_entity_poly.pdbx_strand_id
1 'polypeptide(L)'
;PSSSKYHGCVEGGLCQHCLNVYRAAQAELENIKKLGKVDINISSISEDNLIIATLLHDLCKVNYYKKAIKVFKDDATNTWHHYYSYEVEDNFPIGHGEKSVIMLQNFIKLAWNEILAIRWHMSAHDSGIATSSTERIAMYDSMTKCPLVIILQNADLFATYMMEETTDPKKENLID
;
A
#
# COMPACT_ATOMS: atom_id res chain seq x y z
N PRO A 1 5.76 -9.61 4.45
CA PRO A 1 6.06 -8.19 4.68
C PRO A 1 5.24 -7.28 3.77
N SER A 2 5.08 -5.99 4.14
CA SER A 2 4.52 -4.94 3.28
C SER A 2 5.59 -4.30 2.39
N SER A 3 6.85 -4.36 2.80
CA SER A 3 8.00 -3.92 2.02
C SER A 3 9.22 -4.83 2.24
N SER A 4 10.26 -4.67 1.42
CA SER A 4 11.52 -5.41 1.56
C SER A 4 12.56 -4.68 2.42
N LYS A 5 12.36 -3.39 2.74
CA LYS A 5 13.38 -2.54 3.40
C LYS A 5 12.81 -1.48 4.33
N TYR A 6 11.51 -1.17 4.21
CA TYR A 6 10.88 -0.05 4.88
C TYR A 6 9.90 -0.54 5.95
N HIS A 7 8.75 0.10 6.04
CA HIS A 7 7.69 -0.27 6.98
C HIS A 7 7.25 -1.74 6.81
N GLY A 8 6.94 -2.40 7.91
CA GLY A 8 6.38 -3.76 7.90
C GLY A 8 7.27 -4.82 7.20
N CYS A 9 8.61 -4.66 7.23
CA CYS A 9 9.56 -5.63 6.67
C CYS A 9 9.70 -6.88 7.58
N VAL A 10 8.58 -7.40 8.06
CA VAL A 10 8.48 -8.55 8.97
C VAL A 10 7.41 -9.53 8.49
N GLU A 11 7.43 -10.74 9.07
CA GLU A 11 6.36 -11.71 8.84
C GLU A 11 5.02 -11.15 9.37
N GLY A 12 3.95 -11.26 8.58
CA GLY A 12 2.66 -10.65 8.90
C GLY A 12 2.57 -9.15 8.59
N GLY A 13 3.67 -8.47 8.23
CA GLY A 13 3.70 -7.02 8.02
C GLY A 13 2.68 -6.51 7.00
N LEU A 14 2.41 -7.24 5.92
CA LEU A 14 1.38 -6.87 4.96
C LEU A 14 -0.02 -6.86 5.59
N CYS A 15 -0.34 -7.86 6.39
CA CYS A 15 -1.64 -7.93 7.07
C CYS A 15 -1.80 -6.78 8.06
N GLN A 16 -0.75 -6.50 8.86
CA GLN A 16 -0.75 -5.38 9.81
C GLN A 16 -0.91 -4.04 9.08
N HIS A 17 -0.19 -3.85 7.97
CA HIS A 17 -0.30 -2.66 7.12
C HIS A 17 -1.74 -2.45 6.63
N CYS A 18 -2.34 -3.44 6.00
CA CYS A 18 -3.73 -3.34 5.51
C CYS A 18 -4.73 -3.00 6.64
N LEU A 19 -4.55 -3.57 7.84
CA LEU A 19 -5.38 -3.25 9.01
C LEU A 19 -5.17 -1.80 9.48
N ASN A 20 -3.94 -1.29 9.45
CA ASN A 20 -3.64 0.09 9.79
C ASN A 20 -4.26 1.06 8.77
N VAL A 21 -4.15 0.74 7.47
CA VAL A 21 -4.80 1.50 6.39
C VAL A 21 -6.32 1.54 6.58
N TYR A 22 -6.95 0.42 6.90
CA TYR A 22 -8.38 0.38 7.19
C TYR A 22 -8.77 1.29 8.36
N ARG A 23 -8.04 1.22 9.49
CA ARG A 23 -8.30 2.07 10.66
C ARG A 23 -8.13 3.55 10.36
N ALA A 24 -7.07 3.91 9.63
CA ALA A 24 -6.83 5.28 9.21
C ALA A 24 -7.95 5.81 8.30
N ALA A 25 -8.37 5.01 7.32
CA ALA A 25 -9.44 5.36 6.39
C ALA A 25 -10.81 5.52 7.10
N GLN A 26 -11.12 4.67 8.08
CA GLN A 26 -12.33 4.81 8.90
C GLN A 26 -12.32 6.14 9.66
N ALA A 27 -11.20 6.46 10.33
CA ALA A 27 -11.07 7.69 11.11
C ALA A 27 -11.17 8.93 10.21
N GLU A 28 -10.56 8.91 9.03
CA GLU A 28 -10.64 9.98 8.03
C GLU A 28 -12.08 10.18 7.56
N LEU A 29 -12.77 9.10 7.17
CA LEU A 29 -14.15 9.15 6.69
C LEU A 29 -15.10 9.71 7.77
N GLU A 30 -14.93 9.31 9.03
CA GLU A 30 -15.71 9.86 10.16
C GLU A 30 -15.44 11.35 10.37
N ASN A 31 -14.19 11.79 10.28
CA ASN A 31 -13.84 13.19 10.40
C ASN A 31 -14.45 14.04 9.27
N ILE A 32 -14.39 13.56 8.04
CA ILE A 32 -14.99 14.25 6.89
C ILE A 32 -16.51 14.38 7.07
N LYS A 33 -17.19 13.34 7.54
CA LYS A 33 -18.65 13.40 7.85
C LYS A 33 -18.97 14.47 8.91
N LYS A 34 -18.10 14.69 9.89
CA LYS A 34 -18.26 15.72 10.92
C LYS A 34 -18.04 17.14 10.41
N LEU A 35 -17.24 17.35 9.37
CA LEU A 35 -17.00 18.67 8.78
C LEU A 35 -18.23 19.26 8.08
N GLY A 36 -19.23 18.48 7.77
CA GLY A 36 -20.53 18.91 7.27
C GLY A 36 -20.55 19.17 5.77
N LYS A 37 -20.39 20.40 5.31
CA LYS A 37 -20.45 20.72 3.88
C LYS A 37 -19.22 20.19 3.12
N VAL A 38 -19.39 19.08 2.45
CA VAL A 38 -18.39 18.53 1.50
C VAL A 38 -19.07 18.44 0.15
N ASP A 39 -18.56 19.14 -0.85
CA ASP A 39 -19.12 19.16 -2.22
C ASP A 39 -18.98 17.81 -2.94
N ILE A 40 -18.34 16.86 -2.32
CA ILE A 40 -18.06 15.52 -2.83
C ILE A 40 -19.03 14.53 -2.21
N ASN A 41 -19.59 13.64 -3.03
CA ASN A 41 -20.56 12.63 -2.57
C ASN A 41 -19.90 11.50 -1.76
N ILE A 42 -19.60 11.78 -0.49
CA ILE A 42 -19.02 10.80 0.46
C ILE A 42 -20.06 9.73 0.83
N SER A 43 -21.34 10.04 0.75
CA SER A 43 -22.40 9.05 1.03
C SER A 43 -22.43 7.88 0.03
N SER A 44 -21.72 8.00 -1.08
CA SER A 44 -21.54 6.90 -2.05
C SER A 44 -20.55 5.83 -1.59
N ILE A 45 -19.76 6.08 -0.54
CA ILE A 45 -18.80 5.11 0.00
C ILE A 45 -19.52 4.23 1.01
N SER A 46 -19.78 2.98 0.65
CA SER A 46 -20.29 1.97 1.56
C SER A 46 -19.17 1.43 2.46
N GLU A 47 -19.52 0.80 3.57
CA GLU A 47 -18.57 0.12 4.43
C GLU A 47 -17.86 -1.01 3.68
N ASP A 48 -18.57 -1.77 2.84
CA ASP A 48 -17.99 -2.83 2.02
C ASP A 48 -16.92 -2.29 1.07
N ASN A 49 -17.19 -1.15 0.39
CA ASN A 49 -16.21 -0.52 -0.48
C ASN A 49 -14.94 -0.11 0.28
N LEU A 50 -15.11 0.43 1.50
CA LEU A 50 -13.98 0.82 2.34
C LEU A 50 -13.15 -0.41 2.74
N ILE A 51 -13.80 -1.47 3.22
CA ILE A 51 -13.17 -2.73 3.61
C ILE A 51 -12.40 -3.34 2.43
N ILE A 52 -13.05 -3.51 1.29
CA ILE A 52 -12.44 -4.12 0.10
C ILE A 52 -11.23 -3.30 -0.36
N ALA A 53 -11.40 -1.99 -0.52
CA ALA A 53 -10.33 -1.15 -1.00
C ALA A 53 -9.13 -1.12 -0.05
N THR A 54 -9.35 -0.95 1.27
CA THR A 54 -8.26 -0.79 2.24
C THR A 54 -7.56 -2.09 2.59
N LEU A 55 -8.29 -3.20 2.75
CA LEU A 55 -7.67 -4.47 3.12
C LEU A 55 -7.02 -5.19 1.95
N LEU A 56 -7.40 -4.87 0.71
CA LEU A 56 -6.97 -5.61 -0.47
C LEU A 56 -6.20 -4.78 -1.50
N HIS A 57 -5.92 -3.48 -1.22
CA HIS A 57 -5.21 -2.60 -2.17
C HIS A 57 -3.85 -3.16 -2.59
N ASP A 58 -3.17 -3.80 -1.67
CA ASP A 58 -1.82 -4.34 -1.81
C ASP A 58 -1.79 -5.88 -1.98
N LEU A 59 -2.88 -6.48 -2.45
CA LEU A 59 -2.94 -7.94 -2.69
C LEU A 59 -1.82 -8.42 -3.61
N CYS A 60 -1.33 -7.58 -4.49
CA CYS A 60 -0.18 -7.85 -5.36
C CYS A 60 1.11 -8.23 -4.60
N LYS A 61 1.21 -7.85 -3.31
CA LYS A 61 2.36 -8.18 -2.44
C LYS A 61 2.29 -9.57 -1.80
N VAL A 62 1.18 -10.29 -1.96
CA VAL A 62 1.06 -11.69 -1.51
C VAL A 62 1.99 -12.56 -2.35
N ASN A 63 2.85 -13.33 -1.67
CA ASN A 63 3.89 -14.17 -2.30
C ASN A 63 4.89 -13.41 -3.19
N TYR A 64 4.96 -12.09 -3.04
CA TYR A 64 5.85 -11.21 -3.80
C TYR A 64 7.26 -11.13 -3.20
N TYR A 65 7.37 -11.37 -1.90
CA TYR A 65 8.63 -11.30 -1.18
C TYR A 65 9.06 -12.69 -0.71
N LYS A 66 10.32 -13.06 -0.99
CA LYS A 66 10.97 -14.27 -0.46
C LYS A 66 12.00 -13.92 0.61
N LYS A 67 12.07 -14.74 1.67
CA LYS A 67 13.15 -14.64 2.65
C LYS A 67 14.49 -14.94 1.98
N ALA A 68 15.48 -14.09 2.21
CA ALA A 68 16.84 -14.23 1.70
C ALA A 68 17.84 -13.88 2.79
N ILE A 69 19.01 -14.50 2.72
CA ILE A 69 20.15 -14.13 3.57
C ILE A 69 20.97 -13.09 2.82
N LYS A 70 21.17 -11.94 3.43
CA LYS A 70 22.01 -10.86 2.93
C LYS A 70 23.22 -10.66 3.81
N VAL A 71 24.24 -10.04 3.24
CA VAL A 71 25.51 -9.78 3.89
C VAL A 71 25.76 -8.28 3.92
N PHE A 72 26.26 -7.76 5.02
CA PHE A 72 26.83 -6.41 5.09
C PHE A 72 28.11 -6.40 5.88
N LYS A 73 28.96 -5.41 5.61
CA LYS A 73 30.17 -5.18 6.36
C LYS A 73 29.90 -4.08 7.40
N ASP A 74 30.18 -4.38 8.65
CA ASP A 74 30.18 -3.35 9.69
C ASP A 74 31.50 -2.57 9.63
N ASP A 75 31.41 -1.29 9.29
CA ASP A 75 32.56 -0.43 9.12
C ASP A 75 33.26 -0.13 10.46
N ALA A 76 32.55 -0.18 11.59
CA ALA A 76 33.13 0.08 12.91
C ALA A 76 33.99 -1.06 13.40
N THR A 77 33.59 -2.30 13.14
CA THR A 77 34.29 -3.51 13.58
C THR A 77 35.09 -4.16 12.47
N ASN A 78 34.92 -3.72 11.21
CA ASN A 78 35.51 -4.30 10.01
C ASN A 78 35.14 -5.78 9.79
N THR A 79 34.01 -6.22 10.35
CA THR A 79 33.50 -7.60 10.28
C THR A 79 32.35 -7.74 9.29
N TRP A 80 32.19 -8.93 8.72
CA TRP A 80 31.05 -9.28 7.87
C TRP A 80 29.99 -9.97 8.70
N HIS A 81 28.73 -9.52 8.52
CA HIS A 81 27.57 -10.06 9.19
C HIS A 81 26.54 -10.53 8.17
N HIS A 82 25.83 -11.60 8.52
CA HIS A 82 24.69 -12.11 7.76
C HIS A 82 23.40 -11.69 8.46
N TYR A 83 22.37 -11.44 7.70
CA TYR A 83 21.06 -11.11 8.23
C TYR A 83 19.93 -11.61 7.34
N TYR A 84 18.79 -11.97 7.93
CA TYR A 84 17.59 -12.27 7.18
C TYR A 84 16.95 -10.99 6.64
N SER A 85 16.56 -11.02 5.40
CA SER A 85 15.85 -9.94 4.71
C SER A 85 14.90 -10.54 3.69
N TYR A 86 14.32 -9.68 2.86
CA TYR A 86 13.42 -10.10 1.80
C TYR A 86 13.94 -9.64 0.44
N GLU A 87 13.67 -10.44 -0.57
CA GLU A 87 13.91 -10.13 -1.98
C GLU A 87 12.61 -10.17 -2.75
N VAL A 88 12.53 -9.34 -3.78
CA VAL A 88 11.37 -9.30 -4.68
C VAL A 88 11.44 -10.47 -5.65
N GLU A 89 10.35 -11.22 -5.74
CA GLU A 89 10.11 -12.20 -6.80
C GLU A 89 8.82 -11.84 -7.53
N ASP A 90 8.95 -11.06 -8.60
CA ASP A 90 7.81 -10.61 -9.38
C ASP A 90 7.67 -11.40 -10.68
N ASN A 91 6.70 -12.31 -10.70
CA ASN A 91 6.38 -13.11 -11.88
C ASN A 91 5.35 -12.44 -12.80
N PHE A 92 4.81 -11.27 -12.41
CA PHE A 92 3.83 -10.53 -13.18
C PHE A 92 4.10 -9.02 -13.03
N PRO A 93 5.15 -8.49 -13.72
CA PRO A 93 5.67 -7.14 -13.52
C PRO A 93 4.82 -6.08 -14.21
N ILE A 94 3.74 -5.66 -13.56
CA ILE A 94 2.90 -4.50 -13.90
C ILE A 94 2.75 -3.61 -12.68
N GLY A 95 2.14 -2.43 -12.83
CA GLY A 95 1.92 -1.52 -11.70
C GLY A 95 1.18 -2.16 -10.52
N HIS A 96 1.52 -1.77 -9.30
CA HIS A 96 0.97 -2.40 -8.09
C HIS A 96 -0.56 -2.36 -8.04
N GLY A 97 -1.16 -1.20 -8.35
CA GLY A 97 -2.61 -1.02 -8.34
C GLY A 97 -3.31 -1.90 -9.37
N GLU A 98 -2.83 -1.91 -10.62
CA GLU A 98 -3.39 -2.75 -11.67
C GLU A 98 -3.28 -4.23 -11.33
N LYS A 99 -2.13 -4.65 -10.81
CA LYS A 99 -1.88 -6.02 -10.42
C LYS A 99 -2.84 -6.48 -9.34
N SER A 100 -3.06 -5.66 -8.30
CA SER A 100 -4.03 -5.96 -7.24
C SER A 100 -5.45 -6.08 -7.79
N VAL A 101 -5.89 -5.15 -8.65
CA VAL A 101 -7.20 -5.20 -9.30
C VAL A 101 -7.38 -6.47 -10.13
N ILE A 102 -6.41 -6.81 -10.99
CA ILE A 102 -6.46 -8.01 -11.84
C ILE A 102 -6.52 -9.27 -10.99
N MET A 103 -5.72 -9.35 -9.93
CA MET A 103 -5.72 -10.51 -9.03
C MET A 103 -7.06 -10.66 -8.32
N LEU A 104 -7.62 -9.56 -7.80
CA LEU A 104 -8.90 -9.57 -7.09
C LEU A 104 -10.07 -10.00 -7.97
N GLN A 105 -10.10 -9.57 -9.22
CA GLN A 105 -11.20 -9.90 -10.15
C GLN A 105 -11.31 -11.40 -10.48
N ASN A 106 -10.29 -12.21 -10.14
CA ASN A 106 -10.40 -13.67 -10.23
C ASN A 106 -11.23 -14.27 -9.10
N PHE A 107 -11.51 -13.53 -8.03
CA PHE A 107 -12.18 -14.02 -6.83
C PHE A 107 -13.48 -13.28 -6.52
N ILE A 108 -13.50 -11.95 -6.75
CA ILE A 108 -14.65 -11.09 -6.45
C ILE A 108 -14.89 -10.12 -7.61
N LYS A 109 -16.16 -9.74 -7.78
CA LYS A 109 -16.52 -8.67 -8.73
C LYS A 109 -16.37 -7.32 -8.03
N LEU A 110 -15.33 -6.56 -8.37
CA LEU A 110 -15.10 -5.22 -7.84
C LEU A 110 -16.10 -4.19 -8.41
N ALA A 111 -16.52 -3.27 -7.57
CA ALA A 111 -17.23 -2.06 -7.97
C ALA A 111 -16.25 -1.04 -8.60
N TRP A 112 -16.76 -0.10 -9.40
CA TRP A 112 -15.92 0.91 -10.08
C TRP A 112 -15.10 1.78 -9.11
N ASN A 113 -15.67 2.17 -7.98
CA ASN A 113 -14.99 2.94 -6.95
C ASN A 113 -13.87 2.15 -6.26
N GLU A 114 -14.03 0.86 -6.05
CA GLU A 114 -13.00 -0.05 -5.55
C GLU A 114 -11.85 -0.18 -6.55
N ILE A 115 -12.18 -0.40 -7.84
CA ILE A 115 -11.19 -0.48 -8.92
C ILE A 115 -10.36 0.82 -8.98
N LEU A 116 -11.03 1.98 -9.00
CA LEU A 116 -10.33 3.26 -9.06
C LEU A 116 -9.47 3.51 -7.83
N ALA A 117 -9.98 3.23 -6.64
CA ALA A 117 -9.22 3.43 -5.41
C ALA A 117 -7.98 2.53 -5.37
N ILE A 118 -8.14 1.23 -5.61
CA ILE A 118 -7.03 0.28 -5.62
C ILE A 118 -6.02 0.62 -6.74
N ARG A 119 -6.50 0.95 -7.95
CA ARG A 119 -5.62 1.31 -9.07
C ARG A 119 -4.72 2.50 -8.75
N TRP A 120 -5.25 3.53 -8.09
CA TRP A 120 -4.57 4.80 -7.91
C TRP A 120 -4.02 5.03 -6.50
N HIS A 121 -4.02 4.01 -5.61
CA HIS A 121 -3.55 4.18 -4.23
C HIS A 121 -2.09 4.64 -4.13
N MET A 122 -1.21 4.20 -5.05
CA MET A 122 0.20 4.59 -5.07
C MET A 122 0.43 6.07 -5.45
N SER A 123 -0.57 6.77 -5.99
CA SER A 123 -0.48 8.19 -6.33
C SER A 123 0.80 8.52 -7.13
N ALA A 124 1.54 9.55 -6.70
CA ALA A 124 2.77 10.00 -7.34
C ALA A 124 3.94 9.00 -7.30
N HIS A 125 3.84 7.95 -6.50
CA HIS A 125 4.84 6.87 -6.45
C HIS A 125 4.66 5.83 -7.57
N ASP A 126 3.57 5.92 -8.32
CA ASP A 126 3.40 5.12 -9.54
C ASP A 126 4.31 5.68 -10.65
N SER A 127 5.19 4.84 -11.18
CA SER A 127 6.16 5.24 -12.22
C SER A 127 5.52 5.75 -13.50
N GLY A 128 4.31 5.30 -13.84
CA GLY A 128 3.55 5.76 -15.00
C GLY A 128 3.11 7.22 -14.87
N ILE A 129 2.75 7.67 -13.66
CA ILE A 129 2.29 9.04 -13.40
C ILE A 129 3.41 10.06 -13.59
N ALA A 130 4.64 9.72 -13.24
CA ALA A 130 5.79 10.62 -13.34
C ALA A 130 6.12 10.97 -14.80
N THR A 131 5.86 10.08 -15.74
CA THR A 131 6.30 10.16 -17.14
C THR A 131 5.17 10.45 -18.14
N SER A 132 3.92 10.14 -17.79
CA SER A 132 2.75 10.26 -18.69
C SER A 132 1.77 11.34 -18.23
N SER A 133 1.52 12.32 -19.12
CA SER A 133 0.46 13.32 -18.88
C SER A 133 -0.94 12.69 -18.87
N THR A 134 -1.15 11.66 -19.66
CA THR A 134 -2.43 10.93 -19.74
C THR A 134 -2.73 10.22 -18.43
N GLU A 135 -1.74 9.54 -17.85
CA GLU A 135 -1.89 8.86 -16.56
C GLU A 135 -2.19 9.86 -15.44
N ARG A 136 -1.51 11.03 -15.42
CA ARG A 136 -1.80 12.09 -14.44
C ARG A 136 -3.23 12.61 -14.56
N ILE A 137 -3.70 12.87 -15.78
CA ILE A 137 -5.09 13.31 -15.99
C ILE A 137 -6.08 12.25 -15.51
N ALA A 138 -5.86 10.99 -15.87
CA ALA A 138 -6.72 9.88 -15.43
C ALA A 138 -6.78 9.74 -13.91
N MET A 139 -5.65 9.91 -13.22
CA MET A 139 -5.59 9.91 -11.76
C MET A 139 -6.40 11.07 -11.15
N TYR A 140 -6.19 12.30 -11.61
CA TYR A 140 -6.92 13.47 -11.12
C TYR A 140 -8.43 13.38 -11.39
N ASP A 141 -8.81 12.88 -12.55
CA ASP A 141 -10.21 12.61 -12.89
C ASP A 141 -10.81 11.55 -11.94
N SER A 142 -10.03 10.52 -11.61
CA SER A 142 -10.45 9.49 -10.67
C SER A 142 -10.65 10.05 -9.26
N MET A 143 -9.73 10.89 -8.78
CA MET A 143 -9.85 11.58 -7.49
C MET A 143 -11.10 12.47 -7.42
N THR A 144 -11.42 13.17 -8.51
CA THR A 144 -12.59 14.03 -8.57
C THR A 144 -13.90 13.25 -8.58
N LYS A 145 -13.93 12.09 -9.24
CA LYS A 145 -15.13 11.26 -9.41
C LYS A 145 -15.35 10.26 -8.29
N CYS A 146 -14.28 9.86 -7.61
CA CYS A 146 -14.28 8.80 -6.61
C CYS A 146 -13.52 9.25 -5.35
N PRO A 147 -14.20 9.74 -4.31
CA PRO A 147 -13.57 10.17 -3.06
C PRO A 147 -12.76 9.06 -2.37
N LEU A 148 -13.12 7.80 -2.57
CA LEU A 148 -12.42 6.65 -2.00
C LEU A 148 -10.95 6.59 -2.47
N VAL A 149 -10.62 7.13 -3.65
CA VAL A 149 -9.23 7.23 -4.14
C VAL A 149 -8.38 8.06 -3.17
N ILE A 150 -8.89 9.25 -2.79
CA ILE A 150 -8.18 10.18 -1.89
C ILE A 150 -8.08 9.58 -0.49
N ILE A 151 -9.18 9.02 0.03
CA ILE A 151 -9.21 8.39 1.35
C ILE A 151 -8.19 7.25 1.43
N LEU A 152 -8.14 6.38 0.42
CA LEU A 152 -7.18 5.28 0.43
C LEU A 152 -5.74 5.77 0.34
N GLN A 153 -5.43 6.74 -0.52
CA GLN A 153 -4.10 7.34 -0.64
C GLN A 153 -3.62 7.95 0.69
N ASN A 154 -4.48 8.75 1.33
CA ASN A 154 -4.16 9.38 2.61
C ASN A 154 -3.97 8.36 3.72
N ALA A 155 -4.86 7.37 3.77
CA ALA A 155 -4.82 6.31 4.78
C ALA A 155 -3.56 5.44 4.64
N ASP A 156 -3.15 5.11 3.42
CA ASP A 156 -1.93 4.36 3.14
C ASP A 156 -0.67 5.13 3.56
N LEU A 157 -0.58 6.42 3.19
CA LEU A 157 0.50 7.30 3.63
C LEU A 157 0.51 7.44 5.16
N PHE A 158 -0.65 7.66 5.78
CA PHE A 158 -0.76 7.78 7.23
C PHE A 158 -0.34 6.50 7.95
N ALA A 159 -0.79 5.34 7.48
CA ALA A 159 -0.40 4.04 8.04
C ALA A 159 1.11 3.86 7.94
N THR A 160 1.68 4.06 6.75
CA THR A 160 3.10 3.87 6.46
C THR A 160 4.01 4.74 7.35
N TYR A 161 3.69 6.03 7.53
CA TYR A 161 4.61 6.98 8.17
C TYR A 161 4.26 7.32 9.62
N MET A 162 3.02 7.05 10.06
CA MET A 162 2.55 7.46 11.39
C MET A 162 2.15 6.28 12.29
N MET A 163 1.86 5.10 11.72
CA MET A 163 1.39 3.95 12.50
C MET A 163 2.36 2.76 12.47
N GLU A 164 3.35 2.78 11.57
CA GLU A 164 4.26 1.67 11.34
C GLU A 164 5.70 2.08 11.60
N GLU A 165 6.43 1.21 12.30
CA GLU A 165 7.85 1.41 12.51
C GLU A 165 8.64 0.98 11.29
N THR A 166 9.65 1.77 10.94
CA THR A 166 10.64 1.37 9.95
C THR A 166 11.72 0.56 10.67
N THR A 167 11.72 -0.74 10.43
CA THR A 167 12.73 -1.64 11.00
C THR A 167 13.99 -1.65 10.12
N ASP A 168 15.16 -1.71 10.75
CA ASP A 168 16.42 -1.98 10.03
C ASP A 168 16.74 -3.48 10.11
N PRO A 169 16.49 -4.23 9.02
CA PRO A 169 16.73 -5.68 9.03
C PRO A 169 18.17 -6.06 9.42
N LYS A 170 19.14 -5.19 9.18
CA LYS A 170 20.54 -5.42 9.53
C LYS A 170 20.76 -5.47 11.04
N LYS A 171 19.92 -4.78 11.82
CA LYS A 171 20.03 -4.74 13.28
C LYS A 171 19.18 -5.79 13.97
N GLU A 172 18.00 -6.06 13.40
CA GLU A 172 16.99 -6.88 14.06
C GLU A 172 17.07 -8.36 13.68
N ASN A 173 17.62 -8.67 12.51
CA ASN A 173 17.61 -10.01 11.94
C ASN A 173 19.02 -10.59 11.72
N LEU A 174 19.99 -10.21 12.56
CA LEU A 174 21.35 -10.75 12.52
C LEU A 174 21.31 -12.27 12.67
N ILE A 175 22.19 -12.93 11.92
CA ILE A 175 22.46 -14.37 12.01
C ILE A 175 23.91 -14.44 12.47
N ASP A 176 24.13 -14.92 13.69
CA ASP A 176 25.47 -15.14 14.26
C ASP A 176 26.13 -16.40 13.68
#